data_08845eb1c02b3d2f1c3312891fda157c
#
_entry.id   08845eb1c02b3d2f1c3312891fda157c
#
_cell.length_a   1.000
_cell.length_b   1.000
_cell.length_c   1.000
_cell.angle_alpha   90.00
_cell.angle_beta   90.00
_cell.angle_gamma   90.00
#
_symmetry.space_group_name_H-M   'P 1'
#
loop_
_entity.id
_entity.type
_entity.pdbx_description
1 polymer ?
#
loop_
_entity_poly.entity_id
_entity_poly.type
_entity_poly.pdbx_seq_one_letter_code
_entity_poly.pdbx_strand_id
1 'polypeptide(L)'
;TSPIVANGAEEALLQWARVQLPRPVDVLVACEYTGTVTRAMRRWGARAVSCDVLPANDPTMPHHRGPVEEVLGLGFDMICAFPPCTLLCNASLRYLHSSEERWYRFQDAASFFLRLWNAPCEYVAIENPVVHKYARSEFGGTKPAQVDCPTNHSSNESKPISLYLRGGLRPLRP
;
A
#
# COMPACT_ATOMS: atom_id res chain seq x y z
N THR A 1 18.69 -11.34 -19.44
CA THR A 1 17.93 -10.75 -18.33
C THR A 1 16.48 -10.68 -18.75
N SER A 2 15.69 -11.66 -18.30
CA SER A 2 14.25 -11.69 -18.54
C SER A 2 13.62 -10.45 -17.88
N PRO A 3 12.68 -9.75 -18.53
CA PRO A 3 11.93 -8.70 -17.88
C PRO A 3 11.15 -9.34 -16.73
N ILE A 4 11.27 -8.74 -15.53
CA ILE A 4 10.41 -9.08 -14.39
C ILE A 4 9.00 -8.75 -14.85
N VAL A 5 8.22 -9.78 -15.13
CA VAL A 5 6.79 -9.63 -15.45
C VAL A 5 6.14 -9.16 -14.15
N ALA A 6 5.53 -7.97 -14.20
CA ALA A 6 4.70 -7.48 -13.10
C ALA A 6 3.70 -8.58 -12.75
N ASN A 7 3.52 -8.89 -11.45
CA ASN A 7 2.52 -9.86 -11.08
C ASN A 7 1.12 -9.30 -11.39
N GLY A 8 0.14 -10.14 -11.59
CA GLY A 8 -1.19 -9.72 -12.07
C GLY A 8 -1.87 -8.66 -11.18
N ALA A 9 -1.54 -8.61 -9.87
CA ALA A 9 -2.05 -7.60 -8.96
C ALA A 9 -1.49 -6.20 -9.24
N GLU A 10 -0.21 -6.12 -9.61
CA GLU A 10 0.44 -4.86 -10.01
C GLU A 10 -0.14 -4.32 -11.31
N GLU A 11 -0.36 -5.20 -12.30
CA GLU A 11 -0.97 -4.83 -13.58
C GLU A 11 -2.41 -4.32 -13.37
N ALA A 12 -3.19 -4.96 -12.50
CA ALA A 12 -4.54 -4.54 -12.17
C ALA A 12 -4.57 -3.18 -11.47
N LEU A 13 -3.67 -2.95 -10.51
CA LEU A 13 -3.53 -1.64 -9.84
C LEU A 13 -3.17 -0.54 -10.85
N LEU A 14 -2.32 -0.84 -11.81
CA LEU A 14 -1.91 0.10 -12.84
C LEU A 14 -3.03 0.43 -13.81
N GLN A 15 -3.74 -0.58 -14.29
CA GLN A 15 -4.87 -0.39 -15.17
C GLN A 15 -5.97 0.40 -14.48
N TRP A 16 -6.21 0.13 -13.21
CA TRP A 16 -7.14 0.86 -12.37
C TRP A 16 -6.73 2.34 -12.19
N ALA A 17 -5.48 2.62 -11.86
CA ALA A 17 -4.97 3.97 -11.69
C ALA A 17 -5.05 4.79 -13.01
N ARG A 18 -4.83 4.15 -14.15
CA ARG A 18 -4.95 4.80 -15.48
C ARG A 18 -6.31 5.39 -15.75
N VAL A 19 -7.36 4.81 -15.20
CA VAL A 19 -8.76 5.22 -15.46
C VAL A 19 -9.22 6.31 -14.49
N GLN A 20 -8.56 6.45 -13.33
CA GLN A 20 -9.09 7.21 -12.21
C GLN A 20 -8.45 8.59 -12.02
N LEU A 21 -7.20 8.78 -12.45
CA LEU A 21 -6.44 9.98 -12.08
C LEU A 21 -6.16 10.89 -13.29
N PRO A 22 -6.29 12.20 -13.13
CA PRO A 22 -5.83 13.16 -14.12
C PRO A 22 -4.30 13.07 -14.27
N ARG A 23 -3.78 13.35 -15.45
CA ARG A 23 -2.34 13.32 -15.73
C ARG A 23 -1.79 14.74 -15.93
N PRO A 24 -0.51 14.98 -15.59
CA PRO A 24 0.39 14.16 -14.75
C PRO A 24 0.04 14.27 -13.27
N VAL A 25 0.32 13.24 -12.47
CA VAL A 25 0.13 13.24 -11.01
C VAL A 25 1.44 12.94 -10.29
N ASP A 26 1.64 13.52 -9.11
CA ASP A 26 2.73 13.23 -8.20
C ASP A 26 2.31 12.12 -7.23
N VAL A 27 3.03 10.98 -7.28
CA VAL A 27 2.67 9.78 -6.51
C VAL A 27 3.80 9.38 -5.57
N LEU A 28 3.48 9.25 -4.29
CA LEU A 28 4.33 8.56 -3.33
C LEU A 28 3.92 7.09 -3.26
N VAL A 29 4.87 6.19 -3.50
CA VAL A 29 4.68 4.74 -3.29
C VAL A 29 5.37 4.39 -1.97
N ALA A 30 4.59 4.31 -0.92
CA ALA A 30 5.07 4.15 0.46
C ALA A 30 5.23 2.68 0.84
N CYS A 31 6.28 2.36 1.59
CA CYS A 31 6.67 1.01 2.01
C CYS A 31 6.96 0.10 0.80
N GLU A 32 7.69 0.65 -0.17
CA GLU A 32 8.11 -0.06 -1.38
C GLU A 32 9.59 0.16 -1.66
N TYR A 33 10.41 -0.85 -1.44
CA TYR A 33 11.84 -0.85 -1.81
C TYR A 33 12.11 -1.55 -3.16
N THR A 34 11.15 -2.32 -3.67
CA THR A 34 11.34 -3.10 -4.91
C THR A 34 11.32 -2.22 -6.17
N GLY A 35 10.66 -1.08 -6.12
CA GLY A 35 10.47 -0.17 -7.24
C GLY A 35 9.49 -0.67 -8.30
N THR A 36 8.78 -1.76 -8.05
CA THR A 36 7.90 -2.39 -9.05
C THR A 36 6.69 -1.52 -9.34
N VAL A 37 5.96 -1.11 -8.32
CA VAL A 37 4.78 -0.23 -8.47
C VAL A 37 5.22 1.16 -8.92
N THR A 38 6.31 1.69 -8.36
CA THR A 38 6.89 2.98 -8.78
C THR A 38 7.21 2.99 -10.27
N ARG A 39 7.91 1.96 -10.78
CA ARG A 39 8.24 1.84 -12.20
C ARG A 39 6.99 1.79 -13.07
N ALA A 40 6.01 1.07 -12.63
CA ALA A 40 4.77 0.91 -13.34
C ALA A 40 3.95 2.22 -13.37
N MET A 41 3.85 2.96 -12.27
CA MET A 41 3.24 4.30 -12.22
C MET A 41 3.96 5.29 -13.16
N ARG A 42 5.31 5.24 -13.18
CA ARG A 42 6.11 6.07 -14.10
C ARG A 42 5.90 5.73 -15.57
N ARG A 43 5.78 4.44 -15.92
CA ARG A 43 5.42 4.01 -17.28
C ARG A 43 4.05 4.53 -17.71
N TRP A 44 3.15 4.67 -16.76
CA TRP A 44 1.86 5.29 -16.99
C TRP A 44 1.94 6.82 -17.18
N GLY A 45 3.03 7.48 -16.79
CA GLY A 45 3.27 8.91 -16.93
C GLY A 45 3.08 9.71 -15.63
N ALA A 46 2.95 9.03 -14.49
CA ALA A 46 2.99 9.70 -13.19
C ALA A 46 4.44 10.07 -12.81
N ARG A 47 4.60 11.10 -12.00
CA ARG A 47 5.86 11.41 -11.32
C ARG A 47 5.90 10.66 -9.98
N ALA A 48 6.23 9.37 -10.05
CA ALA A 48 6.21 8.49 -8.88
C ALA A 48 7.60 8.38 -8.24
N VAL A 49 7.62 8.39 -6.91
CA VAL A 49 8.79 8.17 -6.05
C VAL A 49 8.44 7.11 -5.02
N SER A 50 9.30 6.12 -4.83
CA SER A 50 9.14 5.15 -3.73
C SER A 50 9.75 5.66 -2.43
N CYS A 51 9.27 5.13 -1.31
CA CYS A 51 9.83 5.36 0.02
C CYS A 51 9.82 4.07 0.83
N ASP A 52 10.96 3.72 1.40
CA ASP A 52 11.11 2.59 2.33
C ASP A 52 12.34 2.81 3.23
N VAL A 53 12.37 2.18 4.40
CA VAL A 53 13.56 2.15 5.26
C VAL A 53 14.69 1.30 4.67
N LEU A 54 14.35 0.36 3.78
CA LEU A 54 15.29 -0.43 3.01
C LEU A 54 15.79 0.35 1.78
N PRO A 55 17.01 0.05 1.30
CA PRO A 55 17.50 0.63 0.06
C PRO A 55 16.70 0.09 -1.14
N ALA A 56 16.56 0.92 -2.18
CA ALA A 56 15.95 0.48 -3.43
C ALA A 56 16.67 -0.71 -4.06
N ASN A 57 15.92 -1.70 -4.56
CA ASN A 57 16.49 -2.79 -5.35
C ASN A 57 17.05 -2.31 -6.70
N ASP A 58 16.42 -1.28 -7.28
CA ASP A 58 16.85 -0.64 -8.51
C ASP A 58 17.31 0.79 -8.20
N PRO A 59 18.63 1.05 -8.14
CA PRO A 59 19.15 2.37 -7.79
C PRO A 59 18.89 3.45 -8.85
N THR A 60 18.38 3.08 -10.03
CA THR A 60 18.01 4.03 -11.08
C THR A 60 16.63 4.62 -10.88
N MET A 61 15.83 4.05 -9.99
CA MET A 61 14.49 4.54 -9.67
C MET A 61 14.53 5.61 -8.57
N PRO A 62 13.73 6.66 -8.68
CA PRO A 62 13.59 7.64 -7.60
C PRO A 62 13.10 6.96 -6.33
N HIS A 63 13.90 7.07 -5.26
CA HIS A 63 13.64 6.41 -4.00
C HIS A 63 14.12 7.26 -2.83
N HIS A 64 13.25 7.46 -1.85
CA HIS A 64 13.61 8.00 -0.55
C HIS A 64 13.88 6.85 0.42
N ARG A 65 15.11 6.72 0.90
CA ARG A 65 15.47 5.75 1.93
C ARG A 65 15.34 6.38 3.30
N GLY A 66 14.23 6.08 3.97
CA GLY A 66 13.94 6.63 5.30
C GLY A 66 12.52 6.35 5.74
N PRO A 67 12.12 6.85 6.92
CA PRO A 67 10.73 6.74 7.37
C PRO A 67 9.82 7.58 6.47
N VAL A 68 8.63 7.05 6.20
CA VAL A 68 7.66 7.70 5.29
C VAL A 68 7.20 9.06 5.80
N GLU A 69 7.27 9.29 7.10
CA GLU A 69 6.91 10.54 7.77
C GLU A 69 7.72 11.74 7.25
N GLU A 70 8.95 11.51 6.80
CA GLU A 70 9.81 12.55 6.25
C GLU A 70 9.29 13.11 4.91
N VAL A 71 8.50 12.31 4.20
CA VAL A 71 8.02 12.65 2.84
C VAL A 71 6.51 12.82 2.71
N LEU A 72 5.72 12.39 3.71
CA LEU A 72 4.25 12.48 3.66
C LEU A 72 3.72 13.90 3.41
N GLY A 73 4.42 14.92 3.88
CA GLY A 73 4.03 16.33 3.77
C GLY A 73 4.52 17.05 2.52
N LEU A 74 5.16 16.37 1.56
CA LEU A 74 5.82 17.02 0.41
C LEU A 74 4.86 17.38 -0.75
N GLY A 75 3.53 17.24 -0.55
CA GLY A 75 2.55 17.72 -1.52
C GLY A 75 2.27 16.76 -2.68
N PHE A 76 2.34 15.46 -2.44
CA PHE A 76 1.89 14.46 -3.41
C PHE A 76 0.38 14.53 -3.63
N ASP A 77 -0.05 14.28 -4.87
CA ASP A 77 -1.48 14.17 -5.21
C ASP A 77 -2.05 12.84 -4.71
N MET A 78 -1.25 11.78 -4.74
CA MET A 78 -1.64 10.43 -4.38
C MET A 78 -0.58 9.72 -3.54
N ILE A 79 -1.05 8.91 -2.59
CA ILE A 79 -0.25 7.91 -1.90
C ILE A 79 -0.78 6.53 -2.22
N CYS A 80 0.11 5.65 -2.70
CA CYS A 80 -0.10 4.21 -2.81
C CYS A 80 0.80 3.53 -1.78
N ALA A 81 0.24 2.80 -0.81
CA ALA A 81 0.99 2.31 0.33
C ALA A 81 0.82 0.81 0.59
N PHE A 82 1.91 0.16 1.01
CA PHE A 82 2.02 -1.26 1.33
C PHE A 82 2.56 -1.46 2.75
N PRO A 83 1.85 -0.98 3.79
CA PRO A 83 2.36 -1.02 5.15
C PRO A 83 2.58 -2.45 5.65
N PRO A 84 3.56 -2.66 6.57
CA PRO A 84 3.79 -3.96 7.17
C PRO A 84 2.53 -4.54 7.80
N CYS A 85 2.12 -5.72 7.35
CA CYS A 85 0.86 -6.35 7.74
C CYS A 85 1.00 -7.41 8.83
N THR A 86 2.22 -7.76 9.25
CA THR A 86 2.52 -8.92 10.11
C THR A 86 1.72 -8.92 11.41
N LEU A 87 1.47 -7.76 12.01
CA LEU A 87 0.72 -7.64 13.26
C LEU A 87 -0.77 -7.34 13.05
N LEU A 88 -1.20 -7.06 11.83
CA LEU A 88 -2.58 -6.66 11.50
C LEU A 88 -3.41 -7.81 10.94
N CYS A 89 -2.78 -8.84 10.36
CA CYS A 89 -3.47 -9.94 9.69
C CYS A 89 -3.95 -11.02 10.67
N ASN A 90 -4.94 -11.83 10.24
CA ASN A 90 -5.53 -12.89 11.06
C ASN A 90 -4.49 -13.92 11.55
N ALA A 91 -3.43 -14.18 10.82
CA ALA A 91 -2.38 -15.12 11.21
C ALA A 91 -1.66 -14.73 12.51
N SER A 92 -1.58 -13.44 12.84
CA SER A 92 -0.92 -12.93 14.05
C SER A 92 -1.83 -12.94 15.30
N LEU A 93 -3.15 -13.06 15.09
CA LEU A 93 -4.14 -12.87 16.15
C LEU A 93 -3.92 -13.79 17.37
N ARG A 94 -3.59 -15.06 17.14
CA ARG A 94 -3.36 -16.04 18.20
C ARG A 94 -2.20 -15.67 19.15
N TYR A 95 -1.28 -14.84 18.70
CA TYR A 95 -0.11 -14.41 19.48
C TYR A 95 -0.24 -12.97 20.01
N LEU A 96 -1.33 -12.29 19.68
CA LEU A 96 -1.47 -10.85 19.96
C LEU A 96 -1.38 -10.54 21.46
N HIS A 97 -1.95 -11.41 22.30
CA HIS A 97 -1.97 -11.24 23.76
C HIS A 97 -0.85 -12.03 24.48
N SER A 98 0.15 -12.52 23.76
CA SER A 98 1.24 -13.30 24.35
C SER A 98 2.21 -12.44 25.19
N SER A 99 2.27 -11.13 24.96
CA SER A 99 3.03 -10.17 25.76
C SER A 99 2.50 -8.75 25.57
N GLU A 100 2.73 -7.88 26.55
CA GLU A 100 2.40 -6.44 26.45
C GLU A 100 3.18 -5.78 25.32
N GLU A 101 4.46 -6.11 25.13
CA GLU A 101 5.28 -5.60 24.04
C GLU A 101 4.63 -5.88 22.69
N ARG A 102 4.08 -7.09 22.50
CA ARG A 102 3.43 -7.45 21.24
C ARG A 102 2.14 -6.67 21.01
N TRP A 103 1.41 -6.37 22.08
CA TRP A 103 0.24 -5.51 22.03
C TRP A 103 0.60 -4.07 21.64
N TYR A 104 1.64 -3.48 22.24
CA TYR A 104 2.12 -2.14 21.87
C TYR A 104 2.58 -2.08 20.41
N ARG A 105 3.35 -3.06 19.96
CA ARG A 105 3.78 -3.14 18.54
C ARG A 105 2.59 -3.27 17.57
N PHE A 106 1.53 -3.93 17.97
CA PHE A 106 0.28 -3.96 17.20
C PHE A 106 -0.36 -2.56 17.14
N GLN A 107 -0.45 -1.86 18.26
CA GLN A 107 -0.99 -0.49 18.29
C GLN A 107 -0.16 0.46 17.42
N ASP A 108 1.16 0.34 17.45
CA ASP A 108 2.06 1.10 16.57
C ASP A 108 1.80 0.81 15.09
N ALA A 109 1.61 -0.46 14.73
CA ALA A 109 1.28 -0.84 13.35
C ALA A 109 -0.08 -0.29 12.90
N ALA A 110 -1.09 -0.30 13.78
CA ALA A 110 -2.39 0.29 13.49
C ALA A 110 -2.31 1.83 13.37
N SER A 111 -1.55 2.47 14.24
CA SER A 111 -1.29 3.91 14.18
C SER A 111 -0.54 4.30 12.90
N PHE A 112 0.40 3.47 12.46
CA PHE A 112 1.12 3.68 11.20
C PHE A 112 0.17 3.61 9.99
N PHE A 113 -0.73 2.61 9.96
CA PHE A 113 -1.77 2.54 8.94
C PHE A 113 -2.61 3.82 8.91
N LEU A 114 -3.05 4.32 10.09
CA LEU A 114 -3.85 5.53 10.18
C LEU A 114 -3.08 6.79 9.74
N ARG A 115 -1.77 6.87 9.98
CA ARG A 115 -0.94 7.98 9.45
C ARG A 115 -0.95 8.01 7.92
N LEU A 116 -0.79 6.85 7.29
CA LEU A 116 -0.87 6.73 5.83
C LEU A 116 -2.28 7.06 5.33
N TRP A 117 -3.32 6.56 6.01
CA TRP A 117 -4.71 6.82 5.65
C TRP A 117 -5.08 8.30 5.71
N ASN A 118 -4.57 9.01 6.71
CA ASN A 118 -4.83 10.44 6.94
C ASN A 118 -3.77 11.36 6.30
N ALA A 119 -2.91 10.85 5.45
CA ALA A 119 -1.89 11.65 4.78
C ALA A 119 -2.51 12.87 4.07
N PRO A 120 -1.80 14.02 4.03
CA PRO A 120 -2.31 15.27 3.46
C PRO A 120 -2.25 15.26 1.92
N CYS A 121 -2.96 14.34 1.29
CA CYS A 121 -3.09 14.24 -0.16
C CYS A 121 -4.54 13.94 -0.54
N GLU A 122 -4.89 14.17 -1.80
CA GLU A 122 -6.27 13.96 -2.28
C GLU A 122 -6.60 12.47 -2.37
N TYR A 123 -5.71 11.67 -2.95
CA TYR A 123 -5.95 10.26 -3.24
C TYR A 123 -5.10 9.36 -2.36
N VAL A 124 -5.73 8.38 -1.71
CA VAL A 124 -5.02 7.36 -0.92
C VAL A 124 -5.50 5.98 -1.33
N ALA A 125 -4.55 5.10 -1.65
CA ALA A 125 -4.77 3.68 -1.87
C ALA A 125 -3.82 2.89 -0.96
N ILE A 126 -4.36 2.10 -0.04
CA ILE A 126 -3.56 1.23 0.84
C ILE A 126 -3.95 -0.21 0.58
N GLU A 127 -2.97 -1.04 0.27
CA GLU A 127 -3.10 -2.50 0.24
C GLU A 127 -2.70 -3.05 1.61
N ASN A 128 -3.52 -3.96 2.13
CA ASN A 128 -3.20 -4.75 3.31
C ASN A 128 -3.93 -6.09 3.24
N PRO A 129 -3.38 -7.21 3.73
CA PRO A 129 -4.14 -8.43 3.89
C PRO A 129 -5.38 -8.22 4.76
N VAL A 130 -6.34 -9.14 4.66
CA VAL A 130 -7.54 -9.09 5.50
C VAL A 130 -7.15 -9.02 6.97
N VAL A 131 -7.47 -7.89 7.59
CA VAL A 131 -7.08 -7.60 8.97
C VAL A 131 -7.99 -8.28 9.99
N HIS A 132 -7.44 -8.60 11.16
CA HIS A 132 -8.22 -9.20 12.26
C HIS A 132 -9.14 -8.16 12.95
N LYS A 133 -10.05 -8.66 13.81
CA LYS A 133 -11.10 -7.82 14.44
C LYS A 133 -10.55 -6.64 15.26
N TYR A 134 -9.46 -6.83 16.01
CA TYR A 134 -8.87 -5.76 16.80
C TYR A 134 -8.26 -4.66 15.90
N ALA A 135 -7.59 -5.01 14.81
CA ALA A 135 -7.09 -4.04 13.86
C ALA A 135 -8.23 -3.22 13.20
N ARG A 136 -9.36 -3.84 12.91
CA ARG A 136 -10.56 -3.11 12.42
C ARG A 136 -11.07 -2.09 13.44
N SER A 137 -11.02 -2.42 14.73
CA SER A 137 -11.39 -1.50 15.82
C SER A 137 -10.45 -0.30 15.86
N GLU A 138 -9.13 -0.54 15.81
CA GLU A 138 -8.11 0.52 15.85
C GLU A 138 -8.15 1.43 14.62
N PHE A 139 -8.64 0.95 13.48
CA PHE A 139 -8.78 1.77 12.26
C PHE A 139 -9.94 2.79 12.31
N GLY A 140 -10.52 3.02 13.48
CA GLY A 140 -11.56 4.04 13.68
C GLY A 140 -12.81 3.83 12.80
N GLY A 141 -13.14 2.58 12.46
CA GLY A 141 -14.26 2.26 11.58
C GLY A 141 -13.93 2.31 10.08
N THR A 142 -12.68 2.63 9.70
CA THR A 142 -12.25 2.58 8.30
C THR A 142 -12.38 1.16 7.76
N LYS A 143 -13.14 1.04 6.66
CA LYS A 143 -13.40 -0.25 6.01
C LYS A 143 -12.69 -0.31 4.66
N PRO A 144 -12.25 -1.50 4.22
CA PRO A 144 -11.76 -1.64 2.86
C PRO A 144 -12.89 -1.37 1.86
N ALA A 145 -12.56 -0.70 0.79
CA ALA A 145 -13.46 -0.50 -0.34
C ALA A 145 -13.67 -1.80 -1.11
N GLN A 146 -12.69 -2.70 -1.07
CA GLN A 146 -12.72 -3.99 -1.72
C GLN A 146 -11.86 -5.00 -0.95
N VAL A 147 -12.32 -6.24 -0.91
CA VAL A 147 -11.50 -7.42 -0.59
C VAL A 147 -11.42 -8.26 -1.85
N ASP A 148 -10.22 -8.52 -2.31
CA ASP A 148 -9.97 -9.23 -3.57
C ASP A 148 -8.90 -10.32 -3.39
N CYS A 149 -8.86 -11.23 -4.34
CA CYS A 149 -7.85 -12.26 -4.38
C CYS A 149 -6.94 -12.01 -5.61
N PRO A 150 -5.61 -11.92 -5.43
CA PRO A 150 -4.71 -11.66 -6.55
C PRO A 150 -4.83 -12.68 -7.70
N THR A 151 -5.32 -13.89 -7.44
CA THR A 151 -5.62 -14.89 -8.48
C THR A 151 -6.66 -14.40 -9.50
N ASN A 152 -7.56 -13.49 -9.13
CA ASN A 152 -8.53 -12.89 -10.05
C ASN A 152 -7.86 -11.99 -11.10
N HIS A 153 -6.60 -11.63 -10.89
CA HIS A 153 -5.79 -10.76 -11.73
C HIS A 153 -4.54 -11.46 -12.28
N SER A 154 -4.66 -12.77 -12.59
CA SER A 154 -3.58 -13.58 -13.18
C SER A 154 -2.33 -13.75 -12.28
N SER A 155 -2.45 -13.56 -10.98
CA SER A 155 -1.41 -13.85 -9.99
C SER A 155 -1.51 -15.29 -9.49
N ASN A 156 -0.38 -15.88 -9.11
CA ASN A 156 -0.35 -17.19 -8.43
C ASN A 156 -0.60 -17.08 -6.92
N GLU A 157 -0.72 -15.87 -6.37
CA GLU A 157 -1.02 -15.64 -4.97
C GLU A 157 -2.51 -15.75 -4.68
N SER A 158 -2.87 -16.64 -3.74
CA SER A 158 -4.27 -16.87 -3.32
C SER A 158 -4.65 -16.15 -2.02
N LYS A 159 -3.72 -15.40 -1.39
CA LYS A 159 -3.98 -14.68 -0.14
C LYS A 159 -4.87 -13.46 -0.41
N PRO A 160 -6.07 -13.38 0.18
CA PRO A 160 -6.93 -12.21 0.00
C PRO A 160 -6.26 -10.94 0.49
N ILE A 161 -6.41 -9.88 -0.28
CA ILE A 161 -5.97 -8.52 0.03
C ILE A 161 -7.17 -7.60 0.25
N SER A 162 -6.98 -6.58 1.05
CA SER A 162 -7.95 -5.51 1.28
C SER A 162 -7.41 -4.22 0.69
N LEU A 163 -8.22 -3.55 -0.14
CA LEU A 163 -7.92 -2.24 -0.68
C LEU A 163 -8.71 -1.18 0.09
N TYR A 164 -8.00 -0.26 0.71
CA TYR A 164 -8.55 0.92 1.36
C TYR A 164 -8.35 2.11 0.43
N LEU A 165 -9.43 2.75 0.03
CA LEU A 165 -9.44 3.79 -1.01
C LEU A 165 -10.08 5.06 -0.48
N ARG A 166 -9.46 6.21 -0.74
CA ARG A 166 -9.93 7.55 -0.40
C ARG A 166 -9.77 8.49 -1.60
N GLY A 167 -10.52 9.61 -1.62
CA GLY A 167 -10.44 10.61 -2.69
C GLY A 167 -11.31 10.28 -3.90
N GLY A 168 -12.34 9.43 -3.75
CA GLY A 168 -13.21 9.03 -4.85
C GLY A 168 -12.62 7.95 -5.77
N LEU A 169 -11.50 7.35 -5.38
CA LEU A 169 -10.94 6.19 -6.07
C LEU A 169 -11.94 5.02 -6.04
N ARG A 170 -12.13 4.37 -7.20
CA ARG A 170 -13.07 3.26 -7.33
C ARG A 170 -12.36 1.92 -7.15
N PRO A 171 -13.06 0.88 -6.65
CA PRO A 171 -12.52 -0.47 -6.59
C PRO A 171 -12.02 -0.99 -7.94
N LEU A 172 -11.10 -1.96 -7.90
CA LEU A 172 -10.66 -2.70 -9.08
C LEU A 172 -11.88 -3.42 -9.69
N ARG A 173 -11.93 -3.46 -11.00
CA ARG A 173 -12.89 -4.31 -11.72
C ARG A 173 -12.22 -5.65 -11.99
N PRO A 174 -12.95 -6.76 -11.82
CA PRO A 174 -12.46 -8.07 -12.19
C PRO A 174 -12.26 -8.19 -13.72
#